data_f297bcdd63f4e5f94b6efc21ccafb325
#
_entry.id   f297bcdd63f4e5f94b6efc21ccafb325
#
_cell.length_a   1.000
_cell.length_b   1.000
_cell.length_c   1.000
_cell.angle_alpha   90.00
_cell.angle_beta   90.00
_cell.angle_gamma   90.00
#
_symmetry.space_group_name_H-M   'P 1'
#
loop_
_entity.id
_entity.type
_entity.pdbx_description
1 polymer ?
#
loop_
_entity_poly.entity_id
_entity_poly.type
_entity_poly.pdbx_seq_one_letter_code
_entity_poly.pdbx_strand_id
1 'polypeptide(L)'
;MKLGADIQAFSARIGHGFTRPELLLRALTHASISTLTRPDNQRLEFLGDRVLGLVLSEALLAADQDASEGQLAPRFNALVRKETCAEVARELDLGAVLKLGRSEMMSGGRRKEALLGDAMEAVIAAVYLDAGFEVA
;
A
#
# COMPACT_ATOMS: atom_id res chain seq x y z
N MET A 1 -0.76 20.49 6.78
CA MET A 1 -1.58 19.43 7.43
C MET A 1 -0.73 18.67 8.43
N LYS A 2 -1.28 18.42 9.59
CA LYS A 2 -0.62 17.62 10.63
C LYS A 2 -1.30 16.28 10.77
N LEU A 3 -0.51 15.20 10.65
CA LEU A 3 -1.03 13.84 10.83
C LEU A 3 -1.23 13.52 12.31
N GLY A 4 -2.21 12.69 12.62
CA GLY A 4 -2.38 12.16 13.97
C GLY A 4 -1.19 11.31 14.40
N ALA A 5 -1.05 11.12 15.71
CA ALA A 5 0.09 10.41 16.28
C ALA A 5 0.22 8.96 15.77
N ASP A 6 -0.91 8.27 15.60
CA ASP A 6 -0.95 6.90 15.09
C ASP A 6 -0.46 6.81 13.65
N ILE A 7 -0.85 7.75 12.80
CA ILE A 7 -0.44 7.80 11.39
C ILE A 7 1.03 8.23 11.29
N GLN A 8 1.48 9.14 12.14
CA GLN A 8 2.90 9.50 12.22
C GLN A 8 3.75 8.29 12.61
N ALA A 9 3.29 7.48 13.57
CA ALA A 9 3.98 6.27 13.96
C ALA A 9 4.04 5.26 12.79
N PHE A 10 2.95 5.13 12.04
CA PHE A 10 2.95 4.28 10.84
C PHE A 10 3.95 4.79 9.80
N SER A 11 3.98 6.09 9.54
CA SER A 11 4.95 6.72 8.62
C SER A 11 6.38 6.39 9.04
N ALA A 12 6.68 6.44 10.35
CA ALA A 12 7.98 6.07 10.87
C ALA A 12 8.30 4.58 10.66
N ARG A 13 7.30 3.70 10.82
CA ARG A 13 7.49 2.25 10.59
C ARG A 13 7.85 1.92 9.15
N ILE A 14 7.24 2.60 8.19
CA ILE A 14 7.59 2.40 6.77
C ILE A 14 8.87 3.14 6.37
N GLY A 15 9.42 3.99 7.24
CA GLY A 15 10.68 4.67 7.00
C GLY A 15 10.59 5.86 6.05
N HIS A 16 9.42 6.47 5.89
CA HIS A 16 9.24 7.63 4.99
C HIS A 16 8.46 8.75 5.66
N GLY A 17 9.09 9.93 5.74
CA GLY A 17 8.42 11.16 6.18
C GLY A 17 7.82 11.87 4.96
N PHE A 18 6.49 12.04 4.94
CA PHE A 18 5.80 12.61 3.80
C PHE A 18 5.94 14.12 3.73
N THR A 19 6.37 14.62 2.58
CA THR A 19 6.32 16.05 2.23
C THR A 19 4.87 16.46 1.96
N ARG A 20 4.09 15.55 1.36
CA ARG A 20 2.68 15.71 1.07
C ARG A 20 1.86 14.72 1.89
N PRO A 21 1.60 15.03 3.17
CA PRO A 21 0.93 14.09 4.10
C PRO A 21 -0.48 13.71 3.69
N GLU A 22 -1.16 14.53 2.88
CA GLU A 22 -2.49 14.20 2.35
C GLU A 22 -2.49 12.95 1.48
N LEU A 23 -1.36 12.59 0.87
CA LEU A 23 -1.22 11.36 0.10
C LEU A 23 -1.34 10.12 1.00
N LEU A 24 -0.68 10.14 2.16
CA LEU A 24 -0.77 9.03 3.11
C LEU A 24 -2.19 8.93 3.68
N LEU A 25 -2.78 10.05 4.04
CA LEU A 25 -4.15 10.06 4.56
C LEU A 25 -5.13 9.46 3.55
N ARG A 26 -4.99 9.82 2.27
CA ARG A 26 -5.81 9.26 1.21
C ARG A 26 -5.57 7.76 1.04
N ALA A 27 -4.32 7.32 1.08
CA ALA A 27 -3.97 5.90 0.97
C ALA A 27 -4.62 5.06 2.05
N LEU A 28 -4.82 5.62 3.24
CA LEU A 28 -5.42 4.94 4.38
C LEU A 28 -6.94 5.11 4.47
N THR A 29 -7.57 5.80 3.53
CA THR A 29 -9.01 6.08 3.54
C THR A 29 -9.75 5.07 2.66
N HIS A 30 -10.55 4.21 3.27
CA HIS A 30 -11.38 3.24 2.57
C HIS A 30 -12.64 3.92 2.00
N ALA A 31 -13.19 3.36 0.91
CA ALA A 31 -14.37 3.90 0.25
C ALA A 31 -15.58 4.02 1.19
N SER A 32 -15.66 3.17 2.21
CA SER A 32 -16.77 3.17 3.19
C SER A 32 -16.89 4.48 3.98
N ILE A 33 -15.84 5.32 4.00
CA ILE A 33 -15.85 6.59 4.74
C ILE A 33 -15.46 7.78 3.86
N SER A 34 -15.34 7.59 2.56
CA SER A 34 -14.96 8.67 1.65
C SER A 34 -16.05 9.73 1.52
N THR A 35 -15.64 10.98 1.28
CA THR A 35 -16.52 12.11 0.99
C THR A 35 -15.90 12.91 -0.16
N LEU A 36 -16.61 13.94 -0.64
CA LEU A 36 -16.09 14.83 -1.69
C LEU A 36 -14.79 15.52 -1.27
N THR A 37 -14.62 15.81 0.01
CA THR A 37 -13.43 16.47 0.54
C THR A 37 -12.40 15.49 1.12
N ARG A 38 -12.78 14.22 1.23
CA ARG A 38 -11.91 13.16 1.75
C ARG A 38 -12.00 11.95 0.82
N PRO A 39 -11.22 11.98 -0.28
CA PRO A 39 -11.26 10.90 -1.27
C PRO A 39 -10.71 9.59 -0.73
N ASP A 40 -11.20 8.49 -1.30
CA ASP A 40 -10.72 7.15 -0.96
C ASP A 40 -9.40 6.79 -1.67
N ASN A 41 -8.95 5.57 -1.42
CA ASN A 41 -7.65 5.08 -1.88
C ASN A 41 -7.70 4.30 -3.20
N GLN A 42 -8.84 4.21 -3.89
CA GLN A 42 -8.97 3.32 -5.06
C GLN A 42 -8.01 3.69 -6.20
N ARG A 43 -7.86 4.97 -6.50
CA ARG A 43 -6.95 5.42 -7.57
C ARG A 43 -5.48 5.20 -7.19
N LEU A 44 -5.14 5.37 -5.93
CA LEU A 44 -3.79 5.10 -5.43
C LEU A 44 -3.49 3.60 -5.46
N GLU A 45 -4.45 2.77 -5.08
CA GLU A 45 -4.33 1.32 -5.20
C GLU A 45 -4.00 0.90 -6.64
N PHE A 46 -4.73 1.45 -7.62
CA PHE A 46 -4.49 1.18 -9.03
C PHE A 46 -3.04 1.51 -9.42
N LEU A 47 -2.56 2.68 -9.05
CA LEU A 47 -1.19 3.10 -9.35
C LEU A 47 -0.18 2.25 -8.60
N GLY A 48 -0.42 1.99 -7.32
CA GLY A 48 0.48 1.23 -6.47
C GLY A 48 0.71 -0.20 -6.96
N ASP A 49 -0.32 -0.82 -7.51
CA ASP A 49 -0.19 -2.15 -8.12
C ASP A 49 0.83 -2.13 -9.26
N ARG A 50 0.83 -1.09 -10.10
CA ARG A 50 1.78 -0.95 -11.21
C ARG A 50 3.19 -0.65 -10.72
N VAL A 51 3.33 0.21 -9.73
CA VAL A 51 4.63 0.51 -9.12
C VAL A 51 5.22 -0.75 -8.50
N LEU A 52 4.43 -1.49 -7.74
CA LEU A 52 4.86 -2.75 -7.14
C LEU A 52 5.32 -3.75 -8.20
N GLY A 53 4.55 -3.89 -9.27
CA GLY A 53 4.90 -4.78 -10.37
C GLY A 53 6.23 -4.42 -11.02
N LEU A 54 6.47 -3.14 -11.26
CA LEU A 54 7.73 -2.67 -11.85
C LEU A 54 8.90 -2.89 -10.90
N VAL A 55 8.76 -2.53 -9.63
CA VAL A 55 9.81 -2.71 -8.61
C VAL A 55 10.21 -4.18 -8.51
N LEU A 56 9.24 -5.08 -8.42
CA LEU A 56 9.51 -6.51 -8.26
C LEU A 56 10.05 -7.13 -9.53
N SER A 57 9.59 -6.71 -10.71
CA SER A 57 10.14 -7.17 -11.99
C SER A 57 11.63 -6.82 -12.10
N GLU A 58 11.98 -5.58 -11.80
CA GLU A 58 13.36 -5.12 -11.84
C GLU A 58 14.24 -5.87 -10.83
N ALA A 59 13.72 -6.07 -9.62
CA ALA A 59 14.43 -6.80 -8.58
C ALA A 59 14.69 -8.26 -8.97
N LEU A 60 13.70 -8.92 -9.58
CA LEU A 60 13.84 -10.30 -10.02
C LEU A 60 14.87 -10.43 -11.15
N LEU A 61 14.88 -9.50 -12.11
CA LEU A 61 15.88 -9.49 -13.17
C LEU A 61 17.30 -9.31 -12.62
N ALA A 62 17.45 -8.46 -11.61
CA ALA A 62 18.74 -8.23 -10.97
C ALA A 62 19.20 -9.43 -10.13
N ALA A 63 18.27 -10.11 -9.48
CA ALA A 63 18.57 -11.24 -8.59
C ALA A 63 18.93 -12.52 -9.36
N ASP A 64 18.38 -12.72 -10.55
CA ASP A 64 18.63 -13.91 -11.37
C ASP A 64 18.70 -13.51 -12.85
N GLN A 65 19.90 -13.18 -13.30
CA GLN A 65 20.14 -12.68 -14.65
C GLN A 65 19.99 -13.75 -15.73
N ASP A 66 20.04 -15.03 -15.35
CA ASP A 66 19.99 -16.15 -16.28
C ASP A 66 18.61 -16.78 -16.39
N ALA A 67 17.69 -16.42 -15.51
CA ALA A 67 16.34 -16.99 -15.51
C ALA A 67 15.54 -16.51 -16.74
N SER A 68 14.82 -17.46 -17.36
CA SER A 68 13.90 -17.16 -18.44
C SER A 68 12.63 -16.48 -17.91
N GLU A 69 11.85 -15.87 -18.81
CA GLU A 69 10.53 -15.32 -18.46
C GLU A 69 9.64 -16.39 -17.80
N GLY A 70 9.63 -17.61 -18.33
CA GLY A 70 8.86 -18.72 -17.77
C GLY A 70 9.27 -19.10 -16.36
N GLN A 71 10.52 -18.86 -15.99
CA GLN A 71 11.01 -19.10 -14.62
C GLN A 71 10.71 -17.90 -13.71
N LEU A 72 10.73 -16.69 -14.25
CA LEU A 72 10.49 -15.47 -13.46
C LEU A 72 9.01 -15.26 -13.15
N ALA A 73 8.11 -15.58 -14.10
CA ALA A 73 6.70 -15.27 -13.96
C ALA A 73 6.04 -15.88 -12.70
N PRO A 74 6.27 -17.14 -12.33
CA PRO A 74 5.70 -17.69 -11.10
C PRO A 74 6.21 -16.99 -9.83
N ARG A 75 7.47 -16.58 -9.81
CA ARG A 75 8.07 -15.83 -8.69
C ARG A 75 7.43 -14.47 -8.57
N PHE A 76 7.27 -13.77 -9.69
CA PHE A 76 6.61 -12.48 -9.76
C PHE A 76 5.17 -12.58 -9.25
N ASN A 77 4.40 -13.54 -9.75
CA ASN A 77 3.00 -13.71 -9.37
C ASN A 77 2.85 -13.97 -7.86
N ALA A 78 3.78 -14.72 -7.25
CA ALA A 78 3.76 -14.97 -5.82
C ALA A 78 4.03 -13.70 -5.00
N LEU A 79 4.85 -12.78 -5.52
CA LEU A 79 5.23 -11.56 -4.80
C LEU A 79 4.20 -10.42 -4.93
N VAL A 80 3.50 -10.32 -6.07
CA VAL A 80 2.58 -9.19 -6.32
C VAL A 80 1.14 -9.44 -5.87
N ARG A 81 0.82 -10.62 -5.41
CA ARG A 81 -0.56 -10.97 -5.04
C ARG A 81 -1.02 -10.22 -3.79
N LYS A 82 -2.34 -10.02 -3.70
CA LYS A 82 -2.97 -9.31 -2.57
C LYS A 82 -2.61 -9.92 -1.22
N GLU A 83 -2.53 -11.23 -1.14
CA GLU A 83 -2.20 -11.93 0.09
C GLU A 83 -0.82 -11.54 0.61
N THR A 84 0.15 -11.37 -0.28
CA THR A 84 1.50 -10.92 0.09
C THR A 84 1.48 -9.48 0.59
N CYS A 85 0.77 -8.60 -0.11
CA CYS A 85 0.60 -7.22 0.34
C CYS A 85 -0.09 -7.15 1.70
N ALA A 86 -1.09 -7.99 1.93
CA ALA A 86 -1.78 -8.06 3.21
C ALA A 86 -0.85 -8.54 4.34
N GLU A 87 0.03 -9.50 4.06
CA GLU A 87 1.03 -9.95 5.05
C GLU A 87 1.95 -8.82 5.47
N VAL A 88 2.46 -8.05 4.50
CA VAL A 88 3.31 -6.89 4.79
C VAL A 88 2.53 -5.84 5.56
N ALA A 89 1.27 -5.60 5.19
CA ALA A 89 0.41 -4.66 5.91
C ALA A 89 0.24 -5.08 7.37
N ARG A 90 0.09 -6.37 7.66
CA ARG A 90 0.00 -6.88 9.03
C ARG A 90 1.29 -6.66 9.80
N GLU A 91 2.43 -6.92 9.19
CA GLU A 91 3.74 -6.67 9.81
C GLU A 91 3.93 -5.21 10.19
N LEU A 92 3.37 -4.30 9.39
CA LEU A 92 3.45 -2.86 9.61
C LEU A 92 2.31 -2.32 10.50
N ASP A 93 1.38 -3.19 10.93
CA ASP A 93 0.18 -2.81 11.68
C ASP A 93 -0.65 -1.73 10.95
N LEU A 94 -0.75 -1.87 9.64
CA LEU A 94 -1.48 -0.91 8.81
C LEU A 94 -2.97 -0.90 9.15
N GLY A 95 -3.54 -2.05 9.51
CA GLY A 95 -4.95 -2.15 9.85
C GLY A 95 -5.37 -1.20 10.97
N ALA A 96 -4.49 -0.93 11.92
CA ALA A 96 -4.77 -0.04 13.04
C ALA A 96 -4.99 1.41 12.61
N VAL A 97 -4.41 1.83 11.49
CA VAL A 97 -4.50 3.21 10.99
C VAL A 97 -5.45 3.37 9.80
N LEU A 98 -6.11 2.30 9.36
CA LEU A 98 -7.12 2.39 8.32
C LEU A 98 -8.31 3.22 8.76
N LYS A 99 -8.77 4.11 7.90
CA LYS A 99 -9.98 4.89 8.11
C LYS A 99 -11.13 4.18 7.42
N LEU A 100 -12.04 3.66 8.24
CA LEU A 100 -13.18 2.84 7.81
C LEU A 100 -14.48 3.47 8.27
N GLY A 101 -15.55 3.28 7.49
CA GLY A 101 -16.89 3.55 7.95
C GLY A 101 -17.25 2.63 9.11
N ARG A 102 -18.19 3.06 9.94
CA ARG A 102 -18.58 2.32 11.16
C ARG A 102 -18.99 0.89 10.88
N SER A 103 -19.82 0.69 9.86
CA SER A 103 -20.32 -0.63 9.48
C SER A 103 -19.19 -1.57 9.07
N GLU A 104 -18.24 -1.07 8.26
CA GLU A 104 -17.09 -1.85 7.82
C GLU A 104 -16.16 -2.18 8.98
N MET A 105 -15.95 -1.23 9.89
CA MET A 105 -15.16 -1.45 11.08
C MET A 105 -15.77 -2.55 11.96
N MET A 106 -17.08 -2.52 12.16
CA MET A 106 -17.80 -3.51 12.99
C MET A 106 -17.80 -4.90 12.37
N SER A 107 -17.71 -5.01 11.04
CA SER A 107 -17.63 -6.31 10.36
C SER A 107 -16.20 -6.84 10.25
N GLY A 108 -15.24 -6.23 10.93
CA GLY A 108 -13.85 -6.68 10.95
C GLY A 108 -12.98 -6.16 9.82
N GLY A 109 -13.36 -5.03 9.20
CA GLY A 109 -12.66 -4.48 8.04
C GLY A 109 -11.15 -4.28 8.25
N ARG A 110 -10.73 -3.94 9.48
CA ARG A 110 -9.30 -3.73 9.79
C ARG A 110 -8.44 -4.99 9.62
N ARG A 111 -9.05 -6.17 9.58
CA ARG A 111 -8.35 -7.46 9.47
C ARG A 111 -8.61 -8.16 8.15
N LYS A 112 -9.48 -7.60 7.29
CA LYS A 112 -9.80 -8.21 6.01
C LYS A 112 -8.61 -8.13 5.07
N GLU A 113 -8.23 -9.28 4.52
CA GLU A 113 -7.08 -9.40 3.61
C GLU A 113 -7.19 -8.46 2.41
N ALA A 114 -8.36 -8.39 1.78
CA ALA A 114 -8.56 -7.53 0.61
C ALA A 114 -8.34 -6.05 0.95
N LEU A 115 -8.88 -5.57 2.08
CA LEU A 115 -8.71 -4.17 2.50
C LEU A 115 -7.25 -3.85 2.83
N LEU A 116 -6.58 -4.77 3.52
CA LEU A 116 -5.17 -4.60 3.88
C LEU A 116 -4.27 -4.58 2.64
N GLY A 117 -4.50 -5.49 1.71
CA GLY A 117 -3.73 -5.55 0.46
C GLY A 117 -3.92 -4.30 -0.40
N ASP A 118 -5.17 -3.86 -0.54
CA ASP A 118 -5.51 -2.66 -1.32
C ASP A 118 -4.87 -1.40 -0.71
N ALA A 119 -4.95 -1.28 0.60
CA ALA A 119 -4.36 -0.13 1.30
C ALA A 119 -2.83 -0.15 1.23
N MET A 120 -2.20 -1.33 1.28
CA MET A 120 -0.75 -1.44 1.13
C MET A 120 -0.30 -0.97 -0.24
N GLU A 121 -1.00 -1.38 -1.30
CA GLU A 121 -0.71 -0.88 -2.65
C GLU A 121 -0.90 0.64 -2.73
N ALA A 122 -1.95 1.16 -2.10
CA ALA A 122 -2.19 2.61 -2.08
C ALA A 122 -1.08 3.37 -1.34
N VAL A 123 -0.53 2.79 -0.26
CA VAL A 123 0.61 3.38 0.46
C VAL A 123 1.85 3.42 -0.45
N ILE A 124 2.11 2.35 -1.20
CA ILE A 124 3.21 2.31 -2.17
C ILE A 124 3.05 3.46 -3.18
N ALA A 125 1.85 3.67 -3.72
CA ALA A 125 1.59 4.77 -4.63
C ALA A 125 1.79 6.13 -3.97
N ALA A 126 1.39 6.28 -2.72
CA ALA A 126 1.56 7.54 -1.97
C ALA A 126 3.04 7.88 -1.83
N VAL A 127 3.88 6.91 -1.47
CA VAL A 127 5.33 7.10 -1.39
C VAL A 127 5.91 7.45 -2.76
N TYR A 128 5.47 6.75 -3.80
CA TYR A 128 5.92 7.01 -5.16
C TYR A 128 5.62 8.45 -5.60
N LEU A 129 4.39 8.92 -5.38
CA LEU A 129 4.00 10.28 -5.76
C LEU A 129 4.72 11.34 -4.93
N ASP A 130 5.03 11.04 -3.68
CA ASP A 130 5.69 11.96 -2.76
C ASP A 130 7.20 12.06 -2.99
N ALA A 131 7.85 10.94 -3.30
CA ALA A 131 9.32 10.86 -3.28
C ALA A 131 9.94 10.10 -4.47
N GLY A 132 9.15 9.53 -5.37
CA GLY A 132 9.64 8.88 -6.57
C GLY A 132 9.88 7.38 -6.42
N PHE A 133 10.31 6.78 -7.53
CA PHE A 133 10.43 5.32 -7.67
C PHE A 133 11.44 4.71 -6.70
N GLU A 134 12.60 5.35 -6.55
CA GLU A 134 13.68 4.77 -5.72
C GLU A 134 13.27 4.66 -4.25
N VAL A 135 12.52 5.63 -3.73
CA VAL A 135 12.05 5.58 -2.34
C VAL A 135 10.92 4.56 -2.19
N ALA A 136 10.04 4.49 -3.18
CA ALA A 136 8.92 3.57 -3.14
C ALA A 136 9.36 2.10 -3.14
#